data_0171353199f2be44c813468e00d44d96
#
_entry.id   0171353199f2be44c813468e00d44d96
#
_cell.length_a   1.000
_cell.length_b   1.000
_cell.length_c   1.000
_cell.angle_alpha   90.00
_cell.angle_beta   90.00
_cell.angle_gamma   90.00
#
_symmetry.space_group_name_H-M   'P 1'
#
loop_
_entity.id
_entity.type
_entity.pdbx_description
1 polymer ?
#
loop_
_entity_poly.entity_id
_entity_poly.type
_entity_poly.pdbx_seq_one_letter_code
_entity_poly.pdbx_strand_id
1 'polypeptide(L)'
;MTPLIQIRQGVARHPLYRLRAPFDFTLHAGEHTVLFGKNGAGKTLLARQIAGACPLLGEARTDNLASEQRTQGGIRCLSFRDIYGGNEPAYYQQRWNRADEQVFPTVAEMLERAKPVGEEVSEETLRRVEETGITAHLDKTINLLSSGELRRLQTARMLFSRPKVLMIDTPFIGLDREARRSFTALLEELSKDLTLILIVCREADIPPFIRKVVSLSERTLTHTESREEFFQRRENEQKTLTPKPAPLPLPPTASPVPQGENMIEFCDVTVTYGSRHILHHLDWTVRCGERWALTGPNGAGKSTLLSLICADNPQGYACPIHLFGKRRGRGESIWEIKKHIGFVSPEMFSTYRKPLPAIDIAASGLRDTIGLYVRPSQQEREFCLEWMERFGAGDLATRDYLSLSDGEQRLVLLVRAFVKQPALLILDEPFHGLDDELTNRARSIIDAYMARPDRTLIMVSHYDEELPSCIDHRLTLSRQD
;
A
#
# COMPACT_ATOMS: atom_id res chain seq x y z
N MET A 1 -32.71 -9.60 -17.68
CA MET A 1 -31.67 -10.54 -17.24
C MET A 1 -31.81 -10.76 -15.75
N THR A 2 -31.76 -12.01 -15.29
CA THR A 2 -31.80 -12.34 -13.87
C THR A 2 -30.49 -11.87 -13.21
N PRO A 3 -30.52 -11.11 -12.10
CA PRO A 3 -29.31 -10.67 -11.45
C PRO A 3 -28.56 -11.86 -10.80
N LEU A 4 -27.22 -11.82 -10.79
CA LEU A 4 -26.40 -12.77 -10.03
C LEU A 4 -26.60 -12.58 -8.53
N ILE A 5 -26.64 -11.33 -8.09
CA ILE A 5 -26.82 -10.93 -6.69
C ILE A 5 -27.81 -9.79 -6.66
N GLN A 6 -28.79 -9.88 -5.77
CA GLN A 6 -29.70 -8.78 -5.45
C GLN A 6 -29.79 -8.63 -3.93
N ILE A 7 -29.57 -7.44 -3.44
CA ILE A 7 -29.76 -7.06 -2.04
C ILE A 7 -30.76 -5.92 -2.03
N ARG A 8 -31.81 -6.05 -1.22
CA ARG A 8 -32.82 -5.02 -1.02
C ARG A 8 -32.87 -4.63 0.45
N GLN A 9 -32.72 -3.33 0.74
CA GLN A 9 -32.70 -2.78 2.09
C GLN A 9 -31.77 -3.55 3.02
N GLY A 10 -30.54 -3.85 2.52
CA GLY A 10 -29.56 -4.66 3.22
C GLY A 10 -29.05 -3.99 4.49
N VAL A 11 -29.11 -4.70 5.62
CA VAL A 11 -28.55 -4.27 6.91
C VAL A 11 -27.78 -5.44 7.50
N ALA A 12 -26.51 -5.26 7.84
CA ALA A 12 -25.72 -6.32 8.46
C ALA A 12 -26.30 -6.71 9.83
N ARG A 13 -26.38 -8.01 10.11
CA ARG A 13 -26.86 -8.52 11.39
C ARG A 13 -26.02 -8.03 12.56
N HIS A 14 -24.69 -8.08 12.41
CA HIS A 14 -23.76 -7.65 13.45
C HIS A 14 -23.53 -6.12 13.39
N PRO A 15 -23.72 -5.38 14.50
CA PRO A 15 -23.65 -3.92 14.53
C PRO A 15 -22.34 -3.32 14.01
N LEU A 16 -21.20 -3.95 14.29
CA LEU A 16 -19.87 -3.47 13.87
C LEU A 16 -19.68 -3.44 12.34
N TYR A 17 -20.46 -4.26 11.60
CA TYR A 17 -20.37 -4.36 10.15
C TYR A 17 -21.49 -3.61 9.43
N ARG A 18 -22.32 -2.84 10.15
CA ARG A 18 -23.40 -2.05 9.56
C ARG A 18 -22.87 -0.84 8.81
N LEU A 19 -23.46 -0.61 7.66
CA LEU A 19 -23.46 0.71 7.05
C LEU A 19 -24.39 1.64 7.85
N ARG A 20 -24.28 2.96 7.64
CA ARG A 20 -25.13 3.93 8.38
C ARG A 20 -26.60 3.87 7.97
N ALA A 21 -26.87 3.47 6.72
CA ALA A 21 -28.21 3.33 6.18
C ALA A 21 -28.38 1.95 5.51
N PRO A 22 -29.61 1.41 5.42
CA PRO A 22 -29.91 0.29 4.57
C PRO A 22 -29.48 0.57 3.12
N PHE A 23 -29.11 -0.46 2.37
CA PHE A 23 -28.64 -0.29 1.01
C PHE A 23 -29.28 -1.27 0.04
N ASP A 24 -29.43 -0.84 -1.19
CA ASP A 24 -29.80 -1.66 -2.32
C ASP A 24 -28.60 -1.90 -3.23
N PHE A 25 -28.43 -3.15 -3.68
CA PHE A 25 -27.34 -3.50 -4.58
C PHE A 25 -27.79 -4.60 -5.53
N THR A 26 -27.53 -4.41 -6.81
CA THR A 26 -27.84 -5.42 -7.85
C THR A 26 -26.60 -5.60 -8.72
N LEU A 27 -26.27 -6.86 -9.03
CA LEU A 27 -25.15 -7.23 -9.90
C LEU A 27 -25.64 -8.20 -10.95
N HIS A 28 -25.40 -7.89 -12.22
CA HIS A 28 -25.66 -8.77 -13.34
C HIS A 28 -24.38 -9.44 -13.84
N ALA A 29 -24.52 -10.56 -14.56
CA ALA A 29 -23.39 -11.23 -15.19
C ALA A 29 -22.72 -10.28 -16.20
N GLY A 30 -21.40 -10.16 -16.15
CA GLY A 30 -20.61 -9.26 -17.00
C GLY A 30 -20.77 -7.77 -16.68
N GLU A 31 -21.47 -7.39 -15.61
CA GLU A 31 -21.56 -6.01 -15.13
C GLU A 31 -20.40 -5.72 -14.17
N HIS A 32 -19.21 -5.46 -14.77
CA HIS A 32 -18.02 -5.17 -13.97
C HIS A 32 -18.21 -3.87 -13.20
N THR A 33 -18.04 -3.97 -11.87
CA THR A 33 -18.42 -2.90 -10.94
C THR A 33 -17.21 -2.44 -10.13
N VAL A 34 -17.13 -1.15 -9.85
CA VAL A 34 -16.20 -0.57 -8.88
C VAL A 34 -16.96 -0.14 -7.63
N LEU A 35 -16.45 -0.52 -6.44
CA LEU A 35 -16.81 0.11 -5.17
C LEU A 35 -15.80 1.23 -4.90
N PHE A 36 -16.25 2.46 -5.05
CA PHE A 36 -15.42 3.66 -4.94
C PHE A 36 -15.71 4.45 -3.67
N GLY A 37 -14.71 5.07 -3.09
CA GLY A 37 -14.86 6.00 -1.96
C GLY A 37 -13.56 6.23 -1.23
N LYS A 38 -13.54 7.26 -0.37
CA LYS A 38 -12.40 7.60 0.49
C LYS A 38 -12.03 6.45 1.44
N ASN A 39 -10.87 6.55 2.05
CA ASN A 39 -10.48 5.63 3.11
C ASN A 39 -11.48 5.73 4.28
N GLY A 40 -11.82 4.60 4.89
CA GLY A 40 -12.84 4.54 5.94
C GLY A 40 -14.30 4.66 5.45
N ALA A 41 -14.57 4.88 4.16
CA ALA A 41 -15.94 5.02 3.61
C ALA A 41 -16.82 3.78 3.72
N GLY A 42 -16.29 2.62 4.14
CA GLY A 42 -17.07 1.40 4.33
C GLY A 42 -17.07 0.44 3.12
N LYS A 43 -16.22 0.66 2.13
CA LYS A 43 -16.11 -0.20 0.93
C LYS A 43 -15.92 -1.67 1.25
N THR A 44 -14.95 -2.00 2.11
CA THR A 44 -14.68 -3.39 2.52
C THR A 44 -15.84 -3.98 3.33
N LEU A 45 -16.58 -3.17 4.10
CA LEU A 45 -17.79 -3.62 4.80
C LEU A 45 -18.89 -3.99 3.80
N LEU A 46 -19.13 -3.13 2.80
CA LEU A 46 -20.08 -3.42 1.73
C LEU A 46 -19.67 -4.67 0.96
N ALA A 47 -18.39 -4.79 0.58
CA ALA A 47 -17.87 -5.95 -0.14
C ALA A 47 -18.11 -7.26 0.62
N ARG A 48 -17.86 -7.29 1.95
CA ARG A 48 -18.16 -8.47 2.79
C ARG A 48 -19.63 -8.82 2.84
N GLN A 49 -20.52 -7.82 2.83
CA GLN A 49 -21.97 -8.04 2.80
C GLN A 49 -22.41 -8.57 1.43
N ILE A 50 -21.89 -8.01 0.34
CA ILE A 50 -22.12 -8.51 -1.02
C ILE A 50 -21.59 -9.95 -1.18
N ALA A 51 -20.42 -10.25 -0.64
CA ALA A 51 -19.83 -11.59 -0.66
C ALA A 51 -20.57 -12.62 0.22
N GLY A 52 -21.47 -12.16 1.11
CA GLY A 52 -22.18 -13.03 2.06
C GLY A 52 -21.32 -13.43 3.28
N ALA A 53 -20.13 -12.87 3.43
CA ALA A 53 -19.27 -13.08 4.61
C ALA A 53 -19.84 -12.40 5.87
N CYS A 54 -20.70 -11.40 5.71
CA CYS A 54 -21.47 -10.77 6.77
C CYS A 54 -22.96 -11.00 6.54
N PRO A 55 -23.64 -11.84 7.35
CA PRO A 55 -25.08 -12.09 7.22
C PRO A 55 -25.90 -10.80 7.34
N LEU A 56 -26.91 -10.67 6.49
CA LEU A 56 -27.88 -9.58 6.53
C LEU A 56 -29.09 -9.94 7.40
N LEU A 57 -29.84 -8.96 7.85
CA LEU A 57 -31.10 -9.13 8.55
C LEU A 57 -32.20 -9.54 7.57
N GLY A 58 -33.09 -10.46 7.97
CA GLY A 58 -34.21 -10.95 7.14
C GLY A 58 -33.72 -11.64 5.87
N GLU A 59 -34.58 -11.61 4.84
CA GLU A 59 -34.30 -12.16 3.49
C GLU A 59 -33.86 -11.08 2.51
N ALA A 60 -33.05 -10.14 2.99
CA ALA A 60 -32.60 -8.99 2.21
C ALA A 60 -31.76 -9.36 0.98
N ARG A 61 -31.19 -10.59 0.96
CA ARG A 61 -30.31 -11.05 -0.10
C ARG A 61 -30.90 -12.22 -0.87
N THR A 62 -30.98 -12.06 -2.18
CA THR A 62 -31.23 -13.14 -3.15
C THR A 62 -29.97 -13.31 -3.99
N ASP A 63 -29.44 -14.52 -4.08
CA ASP A 63 -28.41 -14.84 -5.05
C ASP A 63 -28.86 -16.00 -5.95
N ASN A 64 -28.60 -15.88 -7.25
CA ASN A 64 -28.88 -16.85 -8.27
C ASN A 64 -27.63 -17.64 -8.68
N LEU A 65 -26.66 -17.74 -7.77
CA LEU A 65 -25.54 -18.64 -7.89
C LEU A 65 -26.05 -20.08 -7.68
N ALA A 66 -25.68 -21.01 -8.56
CA ALA A 66 -26.08 -22.41 -8.41
C ALA A 66 -25.65 -22.96 -7.04
N SER A 67 -26.43 -23.91 -6.47
CA SER A 67 -26.13 -24.43 -5.12
C SER A 67 -24.75 -25.03 -4.97
N GLU A 68 -24.22 -25.67 -6.00
CA GLU A 68 -22.84 -26.17 -6.08
C GLU A 68 -21.82 -25.03 -6.06
N GLN A 69 -22.13 -23.88 -6.68
CA GLN A 69 -21.26 -22.71 -6.71
C GLN A 69 -21.29 -21.93 -5.39
N ARG A 70 -22.28 -22.11 -4.53
CA ARG A 70 -22.29 -21.54 -3.16
C ARG A 70 -21.28 -22.23 -2.25
N THR A 71 -21.10 -23.53 -2.41
CA THR A 71 -20.15 -24.34 -1.64
C THR A 71 -18.75 -24.29 -2.22
N GLN A 72 -18.59 -24.15 -3.54
CA GLN A 72 -17.31 -24.18 -4.26
C GLN A 72 -16.76 -22.79 -4.66
N GLY A 73 -17.44 -21.66 -4.36
CA GLY A 73 -16.85 -20.36 -4.54
C GLY A 73 -17.48 -19.43 -5.55
N GLY A 74 -18.83 -19.34 -5.59
CA GLY A 74 -19.53 -18.40 -6.45
C GLY A 74 -19.02 -16.95 -6.38
N ILE A 75 -18.64 -16.48 -5.17
CA ILE A 75 -17.95 -15.21 -4.96
C ILE A 75 -16.65 -15.47 -4.25
N ARG A 76 -15.55 -14.93 -4.79
CA ARG A 76 -14.24 -14.92 -4.13
C ARG A 76 -13.74 -13.51 -3.94
N CYS A 77 -13.17 -13.28 -2.75
CA CYS A 77 -12.55 -11.99 -2.41
C CYS A 77 -11.03 -12.18 -2.35
N LEU A 78 -10.31 -11.35 -3.10
CA LEU A 78 -8.87 -11.30 -3.12
C LEU A 78 -8.42 -9.97 -2.50
N SER A 79 -7.59 -10.05 -1.47
CA SER A 79 -6.94 -8.88 -0.88
C SER A 79 -5.43 -9.11 -0.96
N PHE A 80 -4.70 -8.09 -1.36
CA PHE A 80 -3.25 -8.18 -1.49
C PHE A 80 -2.50 -7.73 -0.22
N ARG A 81 -3.14 -7.81 0.95
CA ARG A 81 -2.56 -7.45 2.25
C ARG A 81 -1.47 -8.41 2.69
N ASP A 82 -1.69 -9.72 2.49
CA ASP A 82 -0.76 -10.77 2.91
C ASP A 82 0.11 -11.21 1.74
N ILE A 83 1.24 -10.54 1.58
CA ILE A 83 2.12 -10.74 0.43
C ILE A 83 2.67 -12.17 0.37
N TYR A 84 2.95 -12.80 1.51
CA TYR A 84 3.61 -14.11 1.56
C TYR A 84 2.79 -15.26 2.19
N GLY A 85 1.54 -15.00 2.59
CA GLY A 85 0.60 -16.04 3.06
C GLY A 85 1.01 -16.80 4.33
N GLY A 86 1.90 -16.24 5.14
CA GLY A 86 2.36 -16.83 6.40
C GLY A 86 1.94 -16.00 7.61
N ASN A 87 1.47 -16.69 8.66
CA ASN A 87 1.09 -16.07 9.94
C ASN A 87 2.28 -15.61 10.79
N GLU A 88 3.51 -15.69 10.31
CA GLU A 88 4.68 -15.29 11.08
C GLU A 88 5.05 -13.83 10.83
N PRO A 89 5.18 -13.01 11.89
CA PRO A 89 5.63 -11.64 11.77
C PRO A 89 7.14 -11.63 11.45
N ALA A 90 7.48 -11.55 10.17
CA ALA A 90 8.85 -11.24 9.78
C ALA A 90 9.14 -9.79 10.12
N TYR A 91 10.04 -9.52 11.04
CA TYR A 91 10.54 -8.18 11.28
C TYR A 91 11.26 -7.68 10.02
N TYR A 92 11.06 -6.41 9.65
CA TYR A 92 11.72 -5.75 8.51
C TYR A 92 13.22 -6.04 8.42
N GLN A 93 13.92 -6.03 9.57
CA GLN A 93 15.35 -6.35 9.67
C GLN A 93 15.68 -7.82 9.39
N GLN A 94 14.74 -8.75 9.55
CA GLN A 94 14.96 -10.18 9.31
C GLN A 94 15.10 -10.50 7.82
N ARG A 95 14.55 -9.67 6.93
CA ARG A 95 14.70 -9.80 5.48
C ARG A 95 16.17 -9.78 5.05
N TRP A 96 16.99 -9.00 5.74
CA TRP A 96 18.41 -8.83 5.43
C TRP A 96 19.31 -9.86 6.13
N ASN A 97 18.84 -10.47 7.21
CA ASN A 97 19.63 -11.35 8.09
C ASN A 97 19.31 -12.85 7.96
N ARG A 98 18.23 -13.25 7.24
CA ARG A 98 17.75 -14.64 7.18
C ARG A 98 17.60 -15.21 5.75
N ALA A 99 18.27 -14.67 4.77
CA ALA A 99 18.12 -15.10 3.39
C ALA A 99 18.47 -16.60 3.17
N ASP A 100 19.25 -17.20 4.03
CA ASP A 100 19.84 -18.53 3.80
C ASP A 100 19.12 -19.68 4.53
N GLU A 101 18.17 -19.44 5.45
CA GLU A 101 17.60 -20.51 6.29
C GLU A 101 16.11 -20.82 6.06
N GLN A 102 15.35 -20.01 5.31
CA GLN A 102 13.94 -20.29 5.05
C GLN A 102 13.74 -20.93 3.67
N VAL A 103 13.25 -22.16 3.65
CA VAL A 103 12.78 -22.81 2.40
C VAL A 103 11.41 -22.23 2.05
N PHE A 104 11.37 -21.35 1.03
CA PHE A 104 10.12 -20.82 0.49
C PHE A 104 9.55 -21.79 -0.56
N PRO A 105 8.22 -21.97 -0.61
CA PRO A 105 7.60 -22.78 -1.63
C PRO A 105 7.79 -22.17 -3.03
N THR A 106 7.81 -22.99 -4.03
CA THR A 106 7.81 -22.58 -5.43
C THR A 106 6.40 -22.18 -5.89
N VAL A 107 6.33 -21.48 -7.03
CA VAL A 107 5.06 -21.17 -7.69
C VAL A 107 4.29 -22.46 -8.00
N ALA A 108 4.98 -23.49 -8.51
CA ALA A 108 4.38 -24.81 -8.78
C ALA A 108 3.70 -25.40 -7.53
N GLU A 109 4.40 -25.43 -6.40
CA GLU A 109 3.85 -25.93 -5.14
C GLU A 109 2.65 -25.13 -4.65
N MET A 110 2.68 -23.79 -4.83
CA MET A 110 1.58 -22.90 -4.42
C MET A 110 0.34 -23.09 -5.29
N LEU A 111 0.50 -23.34 -6.59
CA LEU A 111 -0.60 -23.65 -7.49
C LEU A 111 -1.16 -25.05 -7.18
N GLU A 112 -0.30 -26.04 -6.92
CA GLU A 112 -0.74 -27.41 -6.56
C GLU A 112 -1.57 -27.39 -5.28
N ARG A 113 -1.13 -26.69 -4.24
CA ARG A 113 -1.88 -26.53 -2.98
C ARG A 113 -3.22 -25.80 -3.15
N ALA A 114 -3.41 -25.07 -4.23
CA ALA A 114 -4.65 -24.34 -4.50
C ALA A 114 -5.68 -25.18 -5.28
N LYS A 115 -5.27 -26.31 -5.87
CA LYS A 115 -6.18 -27.22 -6.53
C LYS A 115 -7.18 -27.85 -5.56
N PRO A 116 -8.43 -28.07 -5.99
CA PRO A 116 -9.41 -28.76 -5.16
C PRO A 116 -8.96 -30.21 -4.90
N VAL A 117 -9.11 -30.67 -3.65
CA VAL A 117 -8.72 -32.04 -3.28
C VAL A 117 -9.76 -33.04 -3.81
N GLY A 118 -9.30 -34.03 -4.57
CA GLY A 118 -10.15 -35.11 -5.08
C GLY A 118 -11.02 -34.76 -6.28
N GLU A 119 -10.86 -33.60 -6.89
CA GLU A 119 -11.53 -33.20 -8.12
C GLU A 119 -10.54 -32.98 -9.26
N GLU A 120 -10.90 -33.42 -10.46
CA GLU A 120 -10.14 -33.06 -11.67
C GLU A 120 -10.35 -31.57 -12.00
N VAL A 121 -9.26 -30.89 -12.28
CA VAL A 121 -9.30 -29.48 -12.70
C VAL A 121 -9.72 -29.43 -14.17
N SER A 122 -10.79 -28.71 -14.50
CA SER A 122 -11.26 -28.60 -15.89
C SER A 122 -10.25 -27.87 -16.77
N GLU A 123 -10.22 -28.23 -18.06
CA GLU A 123 -9.37 -27.57 -19.07
C GLU A 123 -9.60 -26.05 -19.12
N GLU A 124 -10.84 -25.60 -18.95
CA GLU A 124 -11.18 -24.18 -18.88
C GLU A 124 -10.47 -23.47 -17.70
N THR A 125 -10.44 -24.10 -16.51
CA THR A 125 -9.73 -23.56 -15.35
C THR A 125 -8.23 -23.50 -15.59
N LEU A 126 -7.64 -24.55 -16.18
CA LEU A 126 -6.21 -24.57 -16.51
C LEU A 126 -5.87 -23.47 -17.52
N ARG A 127 -6.66 -23.30 -18.58
CA ARG A 127 -6.50 -22.21 -19.55
C ARG A 127 -6.49 -20.82 -18.86
N ARG A 128 -7.46 -20.56 -17.97
CA ARG A 128 -7.54 -19.30 -17.21
C ARG A 128 -6.32 -19.08 -16.31
N VAL A 129 -5.79 -20.15 -15.71
CA VAL A 129 -4.56 -20.09 -14.92
C VAL A 129 -3.36 -19.75 -15.82
N GLU A 130 -3.27 -20.33 -17.01
CA GLU A 130 -2.23 -20.00 -17.99
C GLU A 130 -2.32 -18.55 -18.46
N GLU A 131 -3.53 -18.01 -18.68
CA GLU A 131 -3.77 -16.61 -19.06
C GLU A 131 -3.22 -15.62 -18.01
N THR A 132 -3.07 -16.04 -16.75
CA THR A 132 -2.39 -15.20 -15.75
C THR A 132 -0.91 -14.98 -16.07
N GLY A 133 -0.30 -15.82 -16.88
CA GLY A 133 1.12 -15.79 -17.24
C GLY A 133 2.06 -16.20 -16.10
N ILE A 134 1.54 -16.68 -14.96
CA ILE A 134 2.39 -17.12 -13.83
C ILE A 134 3.06 -18.46 -14.08
N THR A 135 2.50 -19.25 -14.97
CA THR A 135 3.04 -20.56 -15.37
C THR A 135 4.45 -20.49 -16.01
N ALA A 136 4.84 -19.32 -16.51
CA ALA A 136 6.21 -19.08 -16.96
C ALA A 136 7.26 -19.06 -15.83
N HIS A 137 6.83 -19.09 -14.56
CA HIS A 137 7.69 -18.92 -13.38
C HIS A 137 7.55 -20.04 -12.35
N LEU A 138 7.17 -21.26 -12.77
CA LEU A 138 6.86 -22.40 -11.88
C LEU A 138 7.99 -22.74 -10.91
N ASP A 139 9.24 -22.65 -11.34
CA ASP A 139 10.42 -22.99 -10.55
C ASP A 139 10.87 -21.87 -9.59
N LYS A 140 10.33 -20.65 -9.76
CA LYS A 140 10.66 -19.56 -8.83
C LYS A 140 10.04 -19.78 -7.46
N THR A 141 10.80 -19.50 -6.42
CA THR A 141 10.27 -19.41 -5.06
C THR A 141 9.50 -18.10 -4.87
N ILE A 142 8.47 -18.10 -4.02
CA ILE A 142 7.55 -16.97 -3.86
C ILE A 142 8.22 -15.66 -3.40
N ASN A 143 9.33 -15.77 -2.67
CA ASN A 143 10.13 -14.62 -2.21
C ASN A 143 10.91 -13.92 -3.33
N LEU A 144 11.11 -14.59 -4.48
CA LEU A 144 11.78 -14.05 -5.65
C LEU A 144 10.82 -13.45 -6.69
N LEU A 145 9.50 -13.54 -6.43
CA LEU A 145 8.50 -12.95 -7.31
C LEU A 145 8.47 -11.43 -7.18
N SER A 146 8.35 -10.74 -8.31
CA SER A 146 7.98 -9.32 -8.33
C SER A 146 6.56 -9.12 -7.81
N SER A 147 6.20 -7.89 -7.41
CA SER A 147 4.85 -7.56 -6.96
C SER A 147 3.77 -7.93 -8.00
N GLY A 148 4.07 -7.75 -9.30
CA GLY A 148 3.18 -8.13 -10.39
C GLY A 148 3.02 -9.65 -10.51
N GLU A 149 4.13 -10.40 -10.51
CA GLU A 149 4.12 -11.88 -10.56
C GLU A 149 3.38 -12.47 -9.36
N LEU A 150 3.58 -11.90 -8.17
CA LEU A 150 2.88 -12.36 -6.97
C LEU A 150 1.36 -12.16 -7.07
N ARG A 151 0.90 -11.04 -7.66
CA ARG A 151 -0.54 -10.82 -7.90
C ARG A 151 -1.11 -11.80 -8.90
N ARG A 152 -0.37 -12.09 -9.96
CA ARG A 152 -0.73 -13.12 -10.94
C ARG A 152 -0.87 -14.49 -10.27
N LEU A 153 0.08 -14.87 -9.39
CA LEU A 153 0.00 -16.10 -8.60
C LEU A 153 -1.24 -16.13 -7.71
N GLN A 154 -1.50 -15.06 -6.95
CA GLN A 154 -2.66 -14.99 -6.08
C GLN A 154 -3.97 -15.05 -6.85
N THR A 155 -4.04 -14.37 -7.99
CA THR A 155 -5.20 -14.45 -8.90
C THR A 155 -5.38 -15.87 -9.44
N ALA A 156 -4.32 -16.49 -9.95
CA ALA A 156 -4.35 -17.86 -10.46
C ALA A 156 -4.87 -18.88 -9.41
N ARG A 157 -4.42 -18.74 -8.17
CA ARG A 157 -4.90 -19.56 -7.05
C ARG A 157 -6.40 -19.43 -6.82
N MET A 158 -6.96 -18.23 -6.95
CA MET A 158 -8.40 -18.01 -6.80
C MET A 158 -9.21 -18.65 -7.93
N LEU A 159 -8.65 -18.71 -9.16
CA LEU A 159 -9.33 -19.30 -10.32
C LEU A 159 -9.61 -20.80 -10.16
N PHE A 160 -8.82 -21.55 -9.39
CA PHE A 160 -9.09 -22.95 -9.10
C PHE A 160 -10.42 -23.19 -8.38
N SER A 161 -10.93 -22.19 -7.67
CA SER A 161 -12.26 -22.26 -7.05
C SER A 161 -13.42 -21.95 -8.00
N ARG A 162 -13.16 -21.73 -9.28
CA ARG A 162 -14.15 -21.44 -10.35
C ARG A 162 -15.15 -20.35 -9.97
N PRO A 163 -14.70 -19.14 -9.54
CA PRO A 163 -15.61 -18.09 -9.12
C PRO A 163 -16.46 -17.60 -10.29
N LYS A 164 -17.72 -17.21 -10.04
CA LYS A 164 -18.53 -16.43 -10.98
C LYS A 164 -18.32 -14.93 -10.78
N VAL A 165 -18.00 -14.53 -9.55
CA VAL A 165 -17.69 -13.15 -9.18
C VAL A 165 -16.34 -13.13 -8.45
N LEU A 166 -15.39 -12.37 -8.96
CA LEU A 166 -14.12 -12.11 -8.32
C LEU A 166 -14.07 -10.67 -7.82
N MET A 167 -14.00 -10.50 -6.50
CA MET A 167 -13.81 -9.21 -5.85
C MET A 167 -12.34 -9.01 -5.55
N ILE A 168 -11.80 -7.85 -5.91
CA ILE A 168 -10.37 -7.53 -5.68
C ILE A 168 -10.28 -6.21 -4.92
N ASP A 169 -9.74 -6.28 -3.70
CA ASP A 169 -9.49 -5.10 -2.87
C ASP A 169 -8.12 -4.51 -3.20
N THR A 170 -8.08 -3.23 -3.54
CA THR A 170 -6.88 -2.45 -3.87
C THR A 170 -5.99 -3.14 -4.93
N PRO A 171 -6.50 -3.40 -6.15
CA PRO A 171 -5.83 -4.23 -7.16
C PRO A 171 -4.45 -3.72 -7.58
N PHE A 172 -4.19 -2.41 -7.53
CA PHE A 172 -3.01 -1.78 -8.12
C PHE A 172 -1.96 -1.31 -7.09
N ILE A 173 -2.17 -1.57 -5.80
CA ILE A 173 -1.26 -1.11 -4.75
C ILE A 173 0.12 -1.78 -4.91
N GLY A 174 1.23 -1.02 -4.87
CA GLY A 174 2.60 -1.56 -4.97
C GLY A 174 3.01 -2.06 -6.36
N LEU A 175 2.26 -1.73 -7.41
CA LEU A 175 2.64 -2.02 -8.79
C LEU A 175 3.31 -0.81 -9.42
N ASP A 176 4.45 -1.04 -10.07
CA ASP A 176 5.04 -0.05 -10.97
C ASP A 176 4.17 0.13 -12.24
N ARG A 177 4.49 1.11 -13.07
CA ARG A 177 3.69 1.44 -14.28
C ARG A 177 3.51 0.25 -15.23
N GLU A 178 4.55 -0.54 -15.42
CA GLU A 178 4.53 -1.69 -16.33
C GLU A 178 3.69 -2.83 -15.75
N ALA A 179 3.94 -3.20 -14.50
CA ALA A 179 3.17 -4.22 -13.80
C ALA A 179 1.68 -3.84 -13.69
N ARG A 180 1.36 -2.55 -13.47
CA ARG A 180 -0.02 -2.05 -13.47
C ARG A 180 -0.70 -2.23 -14.82
N ARG A 181 -0.05 -1.82 -15.93
CA ARG A 181 -0.59 -2.02 -17.28
C ARG A 181 -0.83 -3.48 -17.57
N SER A 182 0.16 -4.31 -17.26
CA SER A 182 0.11 -5.77 -17.45
C SER A 182 -1.00 -6.43 -16.63
N PHE A 183 -1.19 -6.00 -15.38
CA PHE A 183 -2.25 -6.52 -14.51
C PHE A 183 -3.64 -6.01 -14.93
N THR A 184 -3.76 -4.77 -15.40
CA THR A 184 -5.00 -4.24 -15.96
C THR A 184 -5.44 -5.06 -17.19
N ALA A 185 -4.50 -5.37 -18.10
CA ALA A 185 -4.78 -6.21 -19.27
C ALA A 185 -5.23 -7.63 -18.86
N LEU A 186 -4.62 -8.22 -17.83
CA LEU A 186 -5.07 -9.50 -17.27
C LEU A 186 -6.49 -9.42 -16.73
N LEU A 187 -6.83 -8.38 -15.96
CA LEU A 187 -8.20 -8.20 -15.43
C LEU A 187 -9.22 -8.02 -16.56
N GLU A 188 -8.85 -7.31 -17.63
CA GLU A 188 -9.69 -7.16 -18.83
C GLU A 188 -9.91 -8.49 -19.53
N GLU A 189 -8.88 -9.35 -19.66
CA GLU A 189 -9.05 -10.69 -20.22
C GLU A 189 -9.98 -11.54 -19.36
N LEU A 190 -9.74 -11.59 -18.04
CA LEU A 190 -10.59 -12.32 -17.11
C LEU A 190 -12.04 -11.80 -17.09
N SER A 191 -12.25 -10.52 -17.42
CA SER A 191 -13.60 -9.91 -17.45
C SER A 191 -14.50 -10.47 -18.54
N LYS A 192 -13.96 -11.15 -19.53
CA LYS A 192 -14.75 -11.80 -20.58
C LYS A 192 -15.58 -12.97 -20.04
N ASP A 193 -15.05 -13.66 -19.03
CA ASP A 193 -15.65 -14.89 -18.48
C ASP A 193 -16.12 -14.74 -17.04
N LEU A 194 -15.59 -13.78 -16.30
CA LEU A 194 -15.89 -13.55 -14.88
C LEU A 194 -16.52 -12.17 -14.68
N THR A 195 -17.39 -12.05 -13.69
CA THR A 195 -17.85 -10.74 -13.24
C THR A 195 -16.87 -10.19 -12.20
N LEU A 196 -16.31 -9.02 -12.45
CA LEU A 196 -15.33 -8.40 -11.58
C LEU A 196 -15.95 -7.30 -10.72
N ILE A 197 -15.59 -7.28 -9.43
CA ILE A 197 -15.83 -6.15 -8.53
C ILE A 197 -14.49 -5.67 -8.01
N LEU A 198 -14.11 -4.43 -8.32
CA LEU A 198 -12.89 -3.83 -7.83
C LEU A 198 -13.20 -2.84 -6.71
N ILE A 199 -12.38 -2.82 -5.67
CA ILE A 199 -12.51 -1.91 -4.54
C ILE A 199 -11.34 -0.94 -4.62
N VAL A 200 -11.63 0.35 -4.88
CA VAL A 200 -10.60 1.37 -5.09
C VAL A 200 -10.93 2.66 -4.35
N CYS A 201 -9.90 3.47 -4.09
CA CYS A 201 -10.06 4.78 -3.44
C CYS A 201 -9.58 5.95 -4.33
N ARG A 202 -9.02 5.67 -5.49
CA ARG A 202 -8.49 6.66 -6.43
C ARG A 202 -9.19 6.52 -7.78
N GLU A 203 -9.52 7.65 -8.40
CA GLU A 203 -10.15 7.69 -9.74
C GLU A 203 -9.25 7.04 -10.80
N ALA A 204 -7.94 7.26 -10.71
CA ALA A 204 -6.96 6.65 -11.59
C ALA A 204 -6.93 5.11 -11.54
N ASP A 205 -7.50 4.51 -10.49
CA ASP A 205 -7.56 3.05 -10.32
C ASP A 205 -8.82 2.40 -10.93
N ILE A 206 -9.66 3.17 -11.63
CA ILE A 206 -10.87 2.67 -12.31
C ILE A 206 -10.53 2.27 -13.76
N PRO A 207 -10.42 0.96 -14.09
CA PRO A 207 -10.08 0.53 -15.44
C PRO A 207 -11.16 0.90 -16.48
N PRO A 208 -10.79 0.97 -17.78
CA PRO A 208 -11.73 1.31 -18.85
C PRO A 208 -12.88 0.31 -19.03
N PHE A 209 -12.66 -0.99 -18.75
CA PHE A 209 -13.67 -2.04 -18.92
C PHE A 209 -14.76 -2.02 -17.84
N ILE A 210 -14.63 -1.22 -16.78
CA ILE A 210 -15.65 -1.03 -15.76
C ILE A 210 -16.86 -0.32 -16.35
N ARG A 211 -18.06 -0.83 -16.06
CA ARG A 211 -19.33 -0.26 -16.53
C ARG A 211 -20.09 0.49 -15.45
N LYS A 212 -19.93 0.08 -14.19
CA LYS A 212 -20.72 0.58 -13.07
C LYS A 212 -19.81 1.02 -11.93
N VAL A 213 -20.13 2.15 -11.35
CA VAL A 213 -19.46 2.68 -10.15
C VAL A 213 -20.48 2.83 -9.03
N VAL A 214 -20.18 2.25 -7.89
CA VAL A 214 -20.95 2.38 -6.65
C VAL A 214 -20.12 3.19 -5.68
N SER A 215 -20.55 4.42 -5.44
CA SER A 215 -19.83 5.37 -4.59
C SER A 215 -20.30 5.28 -3.14
N LEU A 216 -19.32 5.28 -2.21
CA LEU A 216 -19.58 5.30 -0.77
C LEU A 216 -18.94 6.52 -0.12
N SER A 217 -19.66 7.14 0.81
CA SER A 217 -19.16 8.18 1.71
C SER A 217 -19.71 7.93 3.12
N GLU A 218 -18.87 8.09 4.14
CA GLU A 218 -19.25 7.96 5.55
C GLU A 218 -20.09 6.71 5.89
N ARG A 219 -19.71 5.56 5.33
CA ARG A 219 -20.42 4.28 5.46
C ARG A 219 -21.87 4.31 4.91
N THR A 220 -22.11 5.14 3.89
CA THR A 220 -23.41 5.21 3.20
C THR A 220 -23.16 5.07 1.70
N LEU A 221 -24.02 4.34 1.02
CA LEU A 221 -24.09 4.34 -0.45
C LEU A 221 -24.62 5.69 -0.90
N THR A 222 -23.86 6.41 -1.73
CA THR A 222 -24.28 7.74 -2.21
C THR A 222 -24.77 7.74 -3.65
N HIS A 223 -24.05 7.03 -4.53
CA HIS A 223 -24.40 6.97 -5.95
C HIS A 223 -24.19 5.56 -6.50
N THR A 224 -25.02 5.20 -7.45
CA THR A 224 -24.86 4.02 -8.31
C THR A 224 -25.09 4.51 -9.73
N GLU A 225 -24.02 4.56 -10.52
CA GLU A 225 -24.00 5.26 -11.80
C GLU A 225 -23.10 4.54 -12.80
N SER A 226 -23.20 4.88 -14.09
CA SER A 226 -22.26 4.40 -15.09
C SER A 226 -20.86 5.03 -14.87
N ARG A 227 -19.84 4.42 -15.49
CA ARG A 227 -18.49 4.97 -15.43
C ARG A 227 -18.42 6.39 -16.01
N GLU A 228 -19.11 6.62 -17.09
CA GLU A 228 -19.17 7.92 -17.80
C GLU A 228 -19.80 9.01 -16.91
N GLU A 229 -20.96 8.70 -16.30
CA GLU A 229 -21.66 9.62 -15.39
C GLU A 229 -20.80 9.94 -14.16
N PHE A 230 -20.09 8.94 -13.63
CA PHE A 230 -19.17 9.13 -12.51
C PHE A 230 -18.07 10.16 -12.85
N PHE A 231 -17.36 9.99 -13.97
CA PHE A 231 -16.29 10.93 -14.34
C PHE A 231 -16.82 12.32 -14.66
N GLN A 232 -17.99 12.45 -15.32
CA GLN A 232 -18.64 13.73 -15.55
C GLN A 232 -18.99 14.45 -14.24
N ARG A 233 -19.56 13.73 -13.29
CA ARG A 233 -19.89 14.28 -11.97
C ARG A 233 -18.62 14.73 -11.24
N ARG A 234 -17.55 13.92 -11.23
CA ARG A 234 -16.29 14.25 -10.57
C ARG A 234 -15.61 15.46 -11.20
N GLU A 235 -15.63 15.58 -12.51
CA GLU A 235 -15.10 16.76 -13.20
C GLU A 235 -15.86 18.05 -12.82
N ASN A 236 -17.18 17.97 -12.67
CA ASN A 236 -17.98 19.09 -12.22
C ASN A 236 -17.71 19.45 -10.75
N GLU A 237 -17.56 18.47 -9.88
CA GLU A 237 -17.20 18.67 -8.46
C GLU A 237 -15.81 19.34 -8.34
N GLN A 238 -14.81 18.92 -9.13
CA GLN A 238 -13.48 19.52 -9.12
C GLN A 238 -13.47 20.98 -9.56
N LYS A 239 -14.33 21.37 -10.52
CA LYS A 239 -14.47 22.76 -10.96
C LYS A 239 -15.04 23.68 -9.88
N THR A 240 -15.78 23.13 -8.91
CA THR A 240 -16.40 23.87 -7.80
C THR A 240 -15.56 23.90 -6.53
N LEU A 241 -14.57 23.03 -6.41
CA LEU A 241 -13.65 22.99 -5.28
C LEU A 241 -12.55 24.03 -5.46
N THR A 242 -12.70 25.17 -4.80
CA THR A 242 -11.67 26.18 -4.53
C THR A 242 -10.87 25.78 -3.29
N PRO A 243 -9.81 26.41 -2.92
CA PRO A 243 -8.45 26.54 -3.41
C PRO A 243 -7.48 25.60 -2.70
N LYS A 244 -6.22 25.55 -3.14
CA LYS A 244 -5.10 24.95 -2.41
C LYS A 244 -5.15 25.35 -0.94
N PRO A 245 -5.15 24.39 0.01
CA PRO A 245 -5.02 24.75 1.41
C PRO A 245 -3.76 25.60 1.59
N ALA A 246 -3.90 26.72 2.31
CA ALA A 246 -2.76 27.56 2.66
C ALA A 246 -1.69 26.70 3.35
N PRO A 247 -0.39 26.97 3.13
CA PRO A 247 0.67 26.21 3.79
C PRO A 247 0.46 26.25 5.30
N LEU A 248 0.33 25.07 5.91
CA LEU A 248 0.10 24.95 7.33
C LEU A 248 1.36 25.41 8.09
N PRO A 249 1.24 26.27 9.12
CA PRO A 249 2.40 26.65 9.91
C PRO A 249 2.99 25.41 10.59
N LEU A 250 4.30 25.22 10.44
CA LEU A 250 5.01 24.11 11.06
C LEU A 250 5.50 24.53 12.45
N PRO A 251 5.54 23.61 13.44
CA PRO A 251 6.08 23.91 14.76
C PRO A 251 7.52 24.44 14.67
N PRO A 252 7.91 25.39 15.50
CA PRO A 252 9.20 26.09 15.38
C PRO A 252 10.43 25.28 15.82
N THR A 253 10.24 24.19 16.57
CA THR A 253 11.34 23.40 17.11
C THR A 253 11.85 22.38 16.09
N ALA A 254 13.11 22.51 15.70
CA ALA A 254 13.78 21.58 14.81
C ALA A 254 14.83 20.80 15.58
N SER A 255 14.99 19.52 15.25
CA SER A 255 16.18 18.77 15.66
C SER A 255 17.43 19.44 15.06
N PRO A 256 18.54 19.53 15.80
CA PRO A 256 19.77 20.10 15.25
C PRO A 256 20.19 19.30 14.01
N VAL A 257 20.42 20.03 12.93
CA VAL A 257 20.93 19.44 11.68
C VAL A 257 22.39 19.06 11.90
N PRO A 258 22.82 17.86 11.51
CA PRO A 258 24.23 17.50 11.56
C PRO A 258 25.04 18.49 10.74
N GLN A 259 26.17 18.95 11.30
CA GLN A 259 27.06 19.87 10.59
C GLN A 259 27.78 19.10 9.48
N GLY A 260 27.67 19.54 8.25
CA GLY A 260 28.32 19.00 7.07
C GLY A 260 27.53 19.35 5.80
N GLU A 261 28.21 19.61 4.68
CA GLU A 261 27.56 19.88 3.40
C GLU A 261 26.86 18.63 2.83
N ASN A 262 27.43 17.42 3.06
CA ASN A 262 26.93 16.17 2.54
C ASN A 262 26.14 15.41 3.63
N MET A 263 24.86 15.18 3.38
CA MET A 263 23.99 14.35 4.23
C MET A 263 24.24 12.87 3.99
N ILE A 264 24.47 12.50 2.74
CA ILE A 264 24.74 11.14 2.28
C ILE A 264 25.80 11.19 1.22
N GLU A 265 26.76 10.27 1.29
CA GLU A 265 27.80 10.10 0.28
C GLU A 265 28.09 8.61 0.09
N PHE A 266 27.84 8.12 -1.11
CA PHE A 266 28.21 6.80 -1.58
C PHE A 266 29.37 6.94 -2.55
N CYS A 267 30.46 6.21 -2.30
CA CYS A 267 31.66 6.22 -3.13
C CYS A 267 31.90 4.80 -3.64
N ASP A 268 31.59 4.54 -4.90
CA ASP A 268 31.83 3.22 -5.53
C ASP A 268 31.13 2.06 -4.77
N VAL A 269 29.87 2.25 -4.38
CA VAL A 269 29.14 1.28 -3.55
C VAL A 269 28.61 0.13 -4.39
N THR A 270 29.04 -1.09 -4.04
CA THR A 270 28.53 -2.33 -4.63
C THR A 270 27.88 -3.19 -3.55
N VAL A 271 26.65 -3.68 -3.80
CA VAL A 271 25.89 -4.57 -2.92
C VAL A 271 25.49 -5.82 -3.69
N THR A 272 25.84 -6.98 -3.13
CA THR A 272 25.61 -8.27 -3.77
C THR A 272 24.89 -9.24 -2.83
N TYR A 273 23.90 -9.96 -3.34
CA TYR A 273 23.24 -11.07 -2.65
C TYR A 273 23.39 -12.35 -3.48
N GLY A 274 24.13 -13.34 -2.96
CA GLY A 274 24.54 -14.51 -3.72
C GLY A 274 25.37 -14.11 -4.95
N SER A 275 24.92 -14.50 -6.14
CA SER A 275 25.55 -14.14 -7.42
C SER A 275 25.01 -12.85 -8.05
N ARG A 276 23.99 -12.23 -7.46
CA ARG A 276 23.30 -11.08 -8.05
C ARG A 276 23.80 -9.76 -7.49
N HIS A 277 24.27 -8.88 -8.37
CA HIS A 277 24.53 -7.47 -8.03
C HIS A 277 23.21 -6.71 -7.95
N ILE A 278 22.96 -6.06 -6.83
CA ILE A 278 21.77 -5.20 -6.63
C ILE A 278 22.13 -3.73 -6.84
N LEU A 279 23.27 -3.31 -6.32
CA LEU A 279 23.87 -2.02 -6.62
C LEU A 279 25.28 -2.31 -7.14
N HIS A 280 25.72 -1.60 -8.16
CA HIS A 280 27.01 -1.83 -8.80
C HIS A 280 27.69 -0.50 -9.10
N HIS A 281 28.83 -0.26 -8.47
CA HIS A 281 29.65 0.94 -8.62
C HIS A 281 28.85 2.25 -8.50
N LEU A 282 28.00 2.35 -7.47
CA LEU A 282 27.14 3.51 -7.26
C LEU A 282 27.90 4.64 -6.58
N ASP A 283 28.06 5.76 -7.28
CA ASP A 283 28.46 7.06 -6.74
C ASP A 283 27.22 7.95 -6.62
N TRP A 284 26.96 8.45 -5.43
CA TRP A 284 25.82 9.34 -5.19
C TRP A 284 26.05 10.20 -3.97
N THR A 285 25.85 11.50 -4.14
CA THR A 285 25.97 12.48 -3.06
C THR A 285 24.66 13.25 -2.92
N VAL A 286 24.16 13.32 -1.69
CA VAL A 286 22.99 14.13 -1.32
C VAL A 286 23.45 15.20 -0.34
N ARG A 287 23.26 16.47 -0.73
CA ARG A 287 23.61 17.63 0.12
C ARG A 287 22.46 18.01 1.04
N CYS A 288 22.78 18.72 2.10
CA CYS A 288 21.78 19.29 2.98
C CYS A 288 20.85 20.22 2.20
N GLY A 289 19.53 20.03 2.35
CA GLY A 289 18.53 20.84 1.68
C GLY A 289 18.12 20.37 0.28
N GLU A 290 18.71 19.34 -0.30
CA GLU A 290 18.28 18.77 -1.58
C GLU A 290 17.04 17.87 -1.43
N ARG A 291 16.22 17.77 -2.47
CA ARG A 291 14.97 16.99 -2.52
C ARG A 291 15.00 16.05 -3.71
N TRP A 292 15.23 14.79 -3.43
CA TRP A 292 15.48 13.76 -4.43
C TRP A 292 14.26 12.88 -4.67
N ALA A 293 13.92 12.69 -5.94
CA ALA A 293 13.07 11.58 -6.37
C ALA A 293 13.95 10.39 -6.74
N LEU A 294 13.75 9.25 -6.06
CA LEU A 294 14.38 7.98 -6.38
C LEU A 294 13.42 7.13 -7.20
N THR A 295 13.77 6.86 -8.45
CA THR A 295 12.93 6.17 -9.43
C THR A 295 13.59 4.91 -9.96
N GLY A 296 12.82 4.06 -10.65
CA GLY A 296 13.31 2.83 -11.25
C GLY A 296 12.29 1.68 -11.11
N PRO A 297 12.42 0.61 -11.91
CA PRO A 297 11.52 -0.54 -11.86
C PRO A 297 11.60 -1.28 -10.53
N ASN A 298 10.62 -2.15 -10.28
CA ASN A 298 10.67 -3.04 -9.11
C ASN A 298 11.88 -3.97 -9.22
N GLY A 299 12.62 -4.14 -8.13
CA GLY A 299 13.86 -4.93 -8.11
C GLY A 299 15.12 -4.20 -8.57
N ALA A 300 15.06 -2.90 -8.88
CA ALA A 300 16.24 -2.09 -9.23
C ALA A 300 17.13 -1.70 -8.04
N GLY A 301 16.85 -2.18 -6.81
CA GLY A 301 17.68 -1.90 -5.65
C GLY A 301 17.26 -0.67 -4.82
N LYS A 302 16.12 -0.02 -5.10
CA LYS A 302 15.64 1.15 -4.36
C LYS A 302 15.57 0.91 -2.84
N SER A 303 14.87 -0.14 -2.41
CA SER A 303 14.75 -0.48 -0.98
C SER A 303 16.09 -0.89 -0.36
N THR A 304 17.00 -1.51 -1.15
CA THR A 304 18.37 -1.81 -0.70
C THR A 304 19.14 -0.51 -0.44
N LEU A 305 19.07 0.44 -1.38
CA LEU A 305 19.70 1.76 -1.22
C LEU A 305 19.17 2.48 0.03
N LEU A 306 17.85 2.51 0.23
CA LEU A 306 17.25 3.13 1.42
C LEU A 306 17.66 2.41 2.71
N SER A 307 17.76 1.08 2.72
CA SER A 307 18.18 0.30 3.88
C SER A 307 19.64 0.59 4.32
N LEU A 308 20.51 0.90 3.35
CA LEU A 308 21.88 1.35 3.64
C LEU A 308 21.89 2.70 4.36
N ILE A 309 21.06 3.65 3.90
CA ILE A 309 20.93 4.99 4.51
C ILE A 309 20.30 4.89 5.90
N CYS A 310 19.26 4.08 6.07
CA CYS A 310 18.58 3.85 7.36
C CYS A 310 19.42 3.02 8.33
N ALA A 311 20.63 2.58 7.94
CA ALA A 311 21.51 1.74 8.72
C ALA A 311 20.92 0.37 9.13
N ASP A 312 19.95 -0.12 8.37
CA ASP A 312 19.31 -1.42 8.59
C ASP A 312 20.00 -2.57 7.83
N ASN A 313 20.78 -2.25 6.81
CA ASN A 313 21.49 -3.22 5.98
C ASN A 313 22.92 -3.47 6.50
N PRO A 314 23.26 -4.72 6.90
CA PRO A 314 24.59 -5.03 7.43
C PRO A 314 25.73 -4.85 6.41
N GLN A 315 25.48 -4.95 5.10
CA GLN A 315 26.49 -4.68 4.08
C GLN A 315 26.97 -3.22 4.09
N GLY A 316 26.19 -2.30 4.69
CA GLY A 316 26.60 -0.89 4.85
C GLY A 316 27.89 -0.70 5.65
N TYR A 317 28.30 -1.68 6.47
CA TYR A 317 29.60 -1.61 7.18
C TYR A 317 30.79 -1.87 6.28
N ALA A 318 30.62 -2.65 5.22
CA ALA A 318 31.67 -2.97 4.26
C ALA A 318 31.78 -1.92 3.15
N CYS A 319 30.71 -1.15 2.92
CA CYS A 319 30.65 -0.16 1.85
C CYS A 319 31.25 1.20 2.28
N PRO A 320 31.89 1.95 1.35
CA PRO A 320 32.38 3.30 1.62
C PRO A 320 31.22 4.32 1.61
N ILE A 321 30.43 4.31 2.68
CA ILE A 321 29.26 5.15 2.87
C ILE A 321 29.52 6.15 3.99
N HIS A 322 29.22 7.43 3.75
CA HIS A 322 29.19 8.47 4.76
C HIS A 322 27.75 8.94 4.97
N LEU A 323 27.34 9.02 6.22
CA LEU A 323 26.05 9.53 6.63
C LEU A 323 26.26 10.68 7.61
N PHE A 324 25.66 11.83 7.33
CA PHE A 324 25.80 13.03 8.16
C PHE A 324 27.25 13.42 8.41
N GLY A 325 28.08 13.31 7.37
CA GLY A 325 29.52 13.63 7.42
C GLY A 325 30.39 12.58 8.12
N LYS A 326 29.86 11.44 8.57
CA LYS A 326 30.64 10.39 9.25
C LYS A 326 30.61 9.10 8.41
N ARG A 327 31.79 8.48 8.26
CA ARG A 327 31.89 7.17 7.61
C ARG A 327 31.24 6.09 8.46
N ARG A 328 30.42 5.22 7.81
CA ARG A 328 29.81 4.06 8.46
C ARG A 328 30.85 3.10 9.04
N GLY A 329 30.55 2.51 10.23
CA GLY A 329 31.39 1.49 10.86
C GLY A 329 32.57 2.05 11.67
N ARG A 330 32.56 3.33 12.02
CA ARG A 330 33.59 3.94 12.85
C ARG A 330 33.18 4.23 14.29
N GLY A 331 32.25 3.44 14.83
CA GLY A 331 31.84 3.50 16.23
C GLY A 331 30.54 4.26 16.49
N GLU A 332 29.87 4.78 15.46
CA GLU A 332 28.55 5.38 15.60
C GLU A 332 27.47 4.33 15.87
N SER A 333 26.54 4.66 16.75
CA SER A 333 25.36 3.84 17.02
C SER A 333 24.34 3.99 15.89
N ILE A 334 23.61 2.91 15.56
CA ILE A 334 22.46 2.94 14.65
C ILE A 334 21.45 4.00 15.10
N TRP A 335 21.25 4.16 16.39
CA TRP A 335 20.33 5.14 16.96
C TRP A 335 20.77 6.59 16.75
N GLU A 336 22.08 6.85 16.71
CA GLU A 336 22.63 8.18 16.37
C GLU A 336 22.32 8.57 14.93
N ILE A 337 22.26 7.60 14.02
CA ILE A 337 21.86 7.83 12.63
C ILE A 337 20.36 8.01 12.56
N LYS A 338 19.60 7.08 13.13
CA LYS A 338 18.13 7.06 13.04
C LYS A 338 17.45 8.29 13.63
N LYS A 339 18.06 8.92 14.67
CA LYS A 339 17.49 10.15 15.24
C LYS A 339 17.36 11.29 14.22
N HIS A 340 18.17 11.30 13.17
CA HIS A 340 18.14 12.33 12.12
C HIS A 340 17.22 11.98 10.94
N ILE A 341 16.72 10.74 10.87
CA ILE A 341 15.97 10.21 9.73
C ILE A 341 14.49 9.98 10.11
N GLY A 342 13.57 10.59 9.41
CA GLY A 342 12.17 10.19 9.40
C GLY A 342 11.94 9.18 8.28
N PHE A 343 11.42 8.01 8.59
CA PHE A 343 11.30 6.92 7.62
C PHE A 343 9.89 6.31 7.61
N VAL A 344 9.37 6.09 6.41
CA VAL A 344 8.17 5.28 6.16
C VAL A 344 8.38 4.43 4.92
N SER A 345 7.92 3.18 4.96
CA SER A 345 7.96 2.25 3.84
C SER A 345 6.76 1.28 3.84
N PRO A 346 6.46 0.64 2.70
CA PRO A 346 5.44 -0.40 2.63
C PRO A 346 5.70 -1.58 3.57
N GLU A 347 6.96 -1.95 3.77
CA GLU A 347 7.33 -3.04 4.68
C GLU A 347 7.06 -2.67 6.15
N MET A 348 7.30 -1.42 6.54
CA MET A 348 6.94 -0.94 7.87
C MET A 348 5.46 -1.09 8.12
N PHE A 349 4.61 -0.77 7.14
CA PHE A 349 3.17 -0.97 7.23
C PHE A 349 2.81 -2.44 7.46
N SER A 350 3.40 -3.36 6.71
CA SER A 350 3.08 -4.79 6.81
C SER A 350 3.52 -5.43 8.14
N THR A 351 4.57 -4.89 8.75
CA THR A 351 5.16 -5.43 9.99
C THR A 351 4.66 -4.76 11.27
N TYR A 352 4.06 -3.57 11.17
CA TYR A 352 3.64 -2.81 12.33
C TYR A 352 2.29 -3.31 12.86
N ARG A 353 2.33 -4.34 13.73
CA ARG A 353 1.12 -5.01 14.28
C ARG A 353 1.04 -4.83 15.80
N LYS A 354 0.91 -3.57 16.25
CA LYS A 354 0.76 -3.26 17.68
C LYS A 354 -0.66 -2.78 17.98
N PRO A 355 -1.39 -3.41 18.92
CA PRO A 355 -2.73 -3.00 19.34
C PRO A 355 -2.61 -1.81 20.30
N LEU A 356 -2.30 -0.64 19.75
CA LEU A 356 -2.13 0.61 20.46
C LEU A 356 -3.02 1.70 19.84
N PRO A 357 -3.41 2.73 20.59
CA PRO A 357 -4.04 3.92 20.01
C PRO A 357 -3.17 4.54 18.92
N ALA A 358 -3.79 5.06 17.85
CA ALA A 358 -3.06 5.63 16.71
C ALA A 358 -2.10 6.75 17.11
N ILE A 359 -2.47 7.56 18.11
CA ILE A 359 -1.58 8.61 18.64
C ILE A 359 -0.32 8.04 19.28
N ASP A 360 -0.40 6.87 19.91
CA ASP A 360 0.75 6.22 20.52
C ASP A 360 1.68 5.60 19.46
N ILE A 361 1.09 5.16 18.33
CA ILE A 361 1.87 4.76 17.16
C ILE A 361 2.62 5.95 16.58
N ALA A 362 1.96 7.10 16.38
CA ALA A 362 2.60 8.33 15.93
C ALA A 362 3.74 8.76 16.90
N ALA A 363 3.47 8.75 18.20
CA ALA A 363 4.44 9.15 19.24
C ALA A 363 5.66 8.19 19.31
N SER A 364 5.53 6.92 18.90
CA SER A 364 6.67 6.01 18.82
C SER A 364 7.77 6.52 17.86
N GLY A 365 7.41 7.40 16.92
CA GLY A 365 8.33 8.05 15.99
C GLY A 365 9.32 9.00 16.67
N LEU A 366 8.96 9.57 17.83
CA LEU A 366 9.86 10.44 18.60
C LEU A 366 11.14 9.69 19.07
N ARG A 367 11.05 8.37 19.21
CA ARG A 367 12.14 7.49 19.70
C ARG A 367 12.54 6.40 18.73
N ASP A 368 12.01 6.40 17.50
CA ASP A 368 12.24 5.40 16.46
C ASP A 368 11.96 3.94 16.87
N THR A 369 11.05 3.72 17.80
CA THR A 369 10.71 2.39 18.28
C THR A 369 9.50 1.82 17.54
N ILE A 370 9.46 0.46 17.41
CA ILE A 370 8.27 -0.25 16.96
C ILE A 370 7.43 -0.59 18.20
N GLY A 371 6.42 0.25 18.49
CA GLY A 371 5.64 0.23 19.72
C GLY A 371 6.19 1.21 20.75
N LEU A 372 5.49 1.32 21.88
CA LEU A 372 5.86 2.21 22.97
C LEU A 372 6.54 1.43 24.10
N TYR A 373 7.83 1.69 24.30
CA TYR A 373 8.56 1.23 25.49
C TYR A 373 8.58 2.27 26.61
N VAL A 374 8.39 3.55 26.24
CA VAL A 374 8.30 4.67 27.17
C VAL A 374 7.00 5.43 26.84
N ARG A 375 6.17 5.66 27.84
CA ARG A 375 4.93 6.43 27.65
C ARG A 375 5.29 7.87 27.29
N PRO A 376 4.69 8.43 26.22
CA PRO A 376 4.90 9.83 25.88
C PRO A 376 4.31 10.73 26.97
N SER A 377 4.98 11.85 27.24
CA SER A 377 4.46 12.91 28.10
C SER A 377 3.20 13.51 27.49
N GLN A 378 2.43 14.26 28.28
CA GLN A 378 1.25 14.94 27.76
C GLN A 378 1.62 15.94 26.66
N GLN A 379 2.70 16.68 26.81
CA GLN A 379 3.18 17.62 25.79
C GLN A 379 3.56 16.91 24.47
N GLU A 380 4.22 15.76 24.56
CA GLU A 380 4.54 14.95 23.38
C GLU A 380 3.27 14.41 22.70
N ARG A 381 2.25 14.03 23.46
CA ARG A 381 0.96 13.59 22.90
C ARG A 381 0.22 14.75 22.20
N GLU A 382 0.17 15.93 22.83
CA GLU A 382 -0.44 17.13 22.25
C GLU A 382 0.26 17.50 20.94
N PHE A 383 1.59 17.46 20.93
CA PHE A 383 2.38 17.70 19.73
C PHE A 383 2.14 16.65 18.62
N CYS A 384 2.03 15.37 18.98
CA CYS A 384 1.67 14.33 18.02
C CYS A 384 0.26 14.48 17.49
N LEU A 385 -0.69 14.90 18.34
CA LEU A 385 -2.07 15.19 17.93
C LEU A 385 -2.11 16.34 16.93
N GLU A 386 -1.36 17.41 17.15
CA GLU A 386 -1.27 18.52 16.20
C GLU A 386 -0.78 18.04 14.82
N TRP A 387 0.22 17.17 14.77
CA TRP A 387 0.65 16.55 13.51
C TRP A 387 -0.44 15.68 12.89
N MET A 388 -1.13 14.86 13.68
CA MET A 388 -2.23 14.04 13.18
C MET A 388 -3.36 14.91 12.60
N GLU A 389 -3.74 16.00 13.25
CA GLU A 389 -4.75 16.95 12.74
C GLU A 389 -4.34 17.57 11.40
N ARG A 390 -3.06 17.97 11.29
CA ARG A 390 -2.51 18.50 10.02
C ARG A 390 -2.64 17.53 8.86
N PHE A 391 -2.36 16.25 9.11
CA PHE A 391 -2.52 15.20 8.12
C PHE A 391 -3.98 14.74 7.92
N GLY A 392 -4.93 15.23 8.70
CA GLY A 392 -6.34 14.81 8.65
C GLY A 392 -6.60 13.50 9.35
N ALA A 393 -5.76 13.14 10.31
CA ALA A 393 -5.84 11.92 11.10
C ALA A 393 -6.24 12.19 12.58
N GLY A 394 -6.65 13.40 12.93
CA GLY A 394 -6.99 13.77 14.32
C GLY A 394 -8.06 12.88 14.94
N ASP A 395 -9.12 12.60 14.20
CA ASP A 395 -10.23 11.73 14.65
C ASP A 395 -9.81 10.27 14.88
N LEU A 396 -8.65 9.88 14.37
CA LEU A 396 -8.10 8.53 14.53
C LEU A 396 -7.30 8.37 15.83
N ALA A 397 -6.92 9.47 16.49
CA ALA A 397 -5.94 9.49 17.57
C ALA A 397 -6.19 8.47 18.69
N THR A 398 -7.44 8.31 19.10
CA THR A 398 -7.85 7.41 20.20
C THR A 398 -8.26 6.02 19.74
N ARG A 399 -8.37 5.79 18.41
CA ARG A 399 -8.78 4.50 17.88
C ARG A 399 -7.61 3.51 17.89
N ASP A 400 -7.93 2.23 18.13
CA ASP A 400 -6.94 1.15 18.00
C ASP A 400 -6.41 1.09 16.56
N TYR A 401 -5.09 1.13 16.42
CA TYR A 401 -4.41 1.15 15.12
C TYR A 401 -4.79 -0.04 14.24
N LEU A 402 -4.93 -1.25 14.80
CA LEU A 402 -5.30 -2.44 14.04
C LEU A 402 -6.76 -2.46 13.59
N SER A 403 -7.60 -1.59 14.19
CA SER A 403 -8.99 -1.39 13.76
C SER A 403 -9.16 -0.41 12.61
N LEU A 404 -8.09 0.32 12.28
CA LEU A 404 -8.08 1.29 11.19
C LEU A 404 -8.04 0.60 9.82
N SER A 405 -8.55 1.27 8.80
CA SER A 405 -8.36 0.87 7.41
C SER A 405 -6.88 1.00 7.00
N ASP A 406 -6.47 0.32 5.92
CA ASP A 406 -5.07 0.34 5.45
C ASP A 406 -4.57 1.74 5.16
N GLY A 407 -5.39 2.58 4.52
CA GLY A 407 -5.02 3.96 4.25
C GLY A 407 -4.90 4.79 5.53
N GLU A 408 -5.82 4.61 6.50
CA GLU A 408 -5.72 5.27 7.81
C GLU A 408 -4.46 4.83 8.57
N GLN A 409 -4.13 3.55 8.56
CA GLN A 409 -2.90 3.03 9.17
C GLN A 409 -1.64 3.63 8.53
N ARG A 410 -1.59 3.70 7.20
CA ARG A 410 -0.47 4.31 6.44
C ARG A 410 -0.34 5.80 6.75
N LEU A 411 -1.46 6.50 6.85
CA LEU A 411 -1.47 7.90 7.22
C LEU A 411 -0.86 8.12 8.61
N VAL A 412 -1.19 7.27 9.59
CA VAL A 412 -0.59 7.31 10.93
C VAL A 412 0.91 7.05 10.90
N LEU A 413 1.39 6.10 10.09
CA LEU A 413 2.82 5.84 9.92
C LEU A 413 3.53 6.99 9.18
N LEU A 414 2.85 7.65 8.26
CA LEU A 414 3.39 8.86 7.63
C LEU A 414 3.56 9.98 8.67
N VAL A 415 2.55 10.24 9.51
CA VAL A 415 2.66 11.18 10.64
C VAL A 415 3.83 10.81 11.54
N ARG A 416 3.99 9.53 11.85
CA ARG A 416 5.10 9.03 12.68
C ARG A 416 6.48 9.43 12.14
N ALA A 417 6.66 9.49 10.82
CA ALA A 417 7.93 9.91 10.22
C ALA A 417 8.24 11.41 10.45
N PHE A 418 7.20 12.25 10.64
CA PHE A 418 7.34 13.71 10.80
C PHE A 418 7.47 14.16 12.25
N VAL A 419 6.93 13.43 13.23
CA VAL A 419 6.79 13.91 14.63
C VAL A 419 8.10 14.30 15.29
N LYS A 420 9.23 13.69 14.92
CA LYS A 420 10.55 14.07 15.44
C LYS A 420 11.22 15.19 14.67
N GLN A 421 10.58 15.72 13.63
CA GLN A 421 11.11 16.78 12.77
C GLN A 421 12.51 16.46 12.20
N PRO A 422 12.67 15.37 11.46
CA PRO A 422 13.95 14.85 11.02
C PRO A 422 14.66 15.81 10.07
N ALA A 423 15.99 15.80 10.08
CA ALA A 423 16.81 16.52 9.09
C ALA A 423 16.74 15.88 7.71
N LEU A 424 16.62 14.53 7.66
CA LEU A 424 16.44 13.74 6.45
C LEU A 424 15.11 12.99 6.53
N LEU A 425 14.23 13.24 5.58
CA LEU A 425 12.97 12.52 5.43
C LEU A 425 13.10 11.53 4.28
N ILE A 426 12.85 10.27 4.55
CA ILE A 426 12.86 9.19 3.57
C ILE A 426 11.46 8.61 3.47
N LEU A 427 10.83 8.76 2.31
CA LEU A 427 9.47 8.34 2.04
C LEU A 427 9.47 7.32 0.90
N ASP A 428 9.31 6.04 1.24
CA ASP A 428 9.18 4.97 0.25
C ASP A 428 7.70 4.70 -0.02
N GLU A 429 7.23 5.12 -1.19
CA GLU A 429 5.84 4.99 -1.64
C GLU A 429 4.80 5.46 -0.60
N PRO A 430 4.93 6.69 -0.08
CA PRO A 430 4.17 7.13 1.10
C PRO A 430 2.66 7.24 0.86
N PHE A 431 2.22 7.37 -0.39
CA PHE A 431 0.83 7.61 -0.75
C PHE A 431 0.08 6.34 -1.17
N HIS A 432 0.74 5.18 -1.12
CA HIS A 432 0.09 3.92 -1.41
C HIS A 432 -1.14 3.70 -0.53
N GLY A 433 -2.29 3.45 -1.16
CA GLY A 433 -3.54 3.19 -0.46
C GLY A 433 -4.19 4.42 0.20
N LEU A 434 -3.64 5.62 0.02
CA LEU A 434 -4.33 6.87 0.34
C LEU A 434 -5.27 7.25 -0.80
N ASP A 435 -6.39 7.87 -0.45
CA ASP A 435 -7.27 8.51 -1.43
C ASP A 435 -6.66 9.82 -1.94
N ASP A 436 -7.28 10.38 -2.98
CA ASP A 436 -6.75 11.58 -3.66
C ASP A 436 -6.71 12.82 -2.73
N GLU A 437 -7.66 12.96 -1.80
CA GLU A 437 -7.69 14.09 -0.86
C GLU A 437 -6.54 14.00 0.16
N LEU A 438 -6.35 12.83 0.78
CA LEU A 438 -5.27 12.60 1.73
C LEU A 438 -3.90 12.69 1.03
N THR A 439 -3.79 12.20 -0.19
CA THR A 439 -2.57 12.32 -1.02
C THR A 439 -2.21 13.78 -1.27
N ASN A 440 -3.17 14.60 -1.73
CA ASN A 440 -2.96 16.02 -1.98
C ASN A 440 -2.61 16.80 -0.70
N ARG A 441 -3.28 16.47 0.40
CA ARG A 441 -2.99 17.06 1.72
C ARG A 441 -1.58 16.73 2.18
N ALA A 442 -1.20 15.45 2.11
CA ALA A 442 0.14 15.00 2.50
C ALA A 442 1.24 15.65 1.63
N ARG A 443 1.03 15.76 0.31
CA ARG A 443 1.95 16.49 -0.59
C ARG A 443 2.15 17.94 -0.18
N SER A 444 1.05 18.66 0.11
CA SER A 444 1.12 20.05 0.57
C SER A 444 1.90 20.20 1.88
N ILE A 445 1.76 19.22 2.80
CA ILE A 445 2.52 19.21 4.06
C ILE A 445 4.01 18.93 3.79
N ILE A 446 4.34 18.00 2.89
CA ILE A 446 5.72 17.72 2.50
C ILE A 446 6.34 18.99 1.88
N ASP A 447 5.67 19.64 0.93
CA ASP A 447 6.14 20.88 0.31
C ASP A 447 6.41 21.97 1.37
N ALA A 448 5.46 22.16 2.30
CA ALA A 448 5.61 23.13 3.40
C ALA A 448 6.77 22.76 4.35
N TYR A 449 6.97 21.47 4.65
CA TYR A 449 8.07 21.00 5.49
C TYR A 449 9.44 21.22 4.81
N MET A 450 9.51 20.98 3.50
CA MET A 450 10.70 21.15 2.68
C MET A 450 10.97 22.60 2.27
N ALA A 451 10.08 23.55 2.57
CA ALA A 451 10.37 24.97 2.39
C ALA A 451 11.53 25.47 3.27
N ARG A 452 11.88 24.72 4.30
CA ARG A 452 13.03 24.99 5.15
C ARG A 452 14.33 24.52 4.48
N PRO A 453 15.38 25.35 4.38
CA PRO A 453 16.61 25.02 3.66
C PRO A 453 17.44 23.91 4.34
N ASP A 454 17.19 23.64 5.62
CA ASP A 454 17.87 22.63 6.43
C ASP A 454 17.18 21.24 6.38
N ARG A 455 16.21 21.04 5.48
CA ARG A 455 15.47 19.78 5.34
C ARG A 455 15.76 19.10 4.02
N THR A 456 16.13 17.84 4.09
CA THR A 456 16.47 16.99 2.96
C THR A 456 15.40 15.92 2.77
N LEU A 457 15.04 15.63 1.53
CA LEU A 457 14.04 14.64 1.17
C LEU A 457 14.62 13.61 0.20
N ILE A 458 14.31 12.34 0.46
CA ILE A 458 14.40 11.27 -0.54
C ILE A 458 13.02 10.62 -0.62
N MET A 459 12.41 10.68 -1.78
CA MET A 459 11.09 10.11 -2.00
C MET A 459 11.11 9.10 -3.14
N VAL A 460 10.61 7.91 -2.89
CA VAL A 460 10.33 6.90 -3.91
C VAL A 460 8.86 7.00 -4.32
N SER A 461 8.61 7.15 -5.60
CA SER A 461 7.28 6.95 -6.18
C SER A 461 7.41 6.38 -7.59
N HIS A 462 6.41 5.59 -7.99
CA HIS A 462 6.25 5.09 -9.36
C HIS A 462 5.50 6.07 -10.27
N TYR A 463 4.93 7.14 -9.70
CA TYR A 463 4.07 8.10 -10.39
C TYR A 463 4.60 9.52 -10.21
N ASP A 464 4.90 10.19 -11.34
CA ASP A 464 5.39 11.58 -11.32
C ASP A 464 4.34 12.54 -10.73
N GLU A 465 3.05 12.23 -10.91
CA GLU A 465 1.93 13.01 -10.38
C GLU A 465 1.88 13.02 -8.84
N GLU A 466 2.48 12.02 -8.20
CA GLU A 466 2.55 11.93 -6.74
C GLU A 466 3.70 12.74 -6.15
N LEU A 467 4.71 13.08 -6.95
CA LEU A 467 5.86 13.80 -6.45
C LEU A 467 5.46 15.21 -5.96
N PRO A 468 5.92 15.62 -4.77
CA PRO A 468 5.79 16.98 -4.28
C PRO A 468 6.45 17.98 -5.23
N SER A 469 5.95 19.23 -5.23
CA SER A 469 6.47 20.29 -6.08
C SER A 469 7.89 20.73 -5.72
N CYS A 470 8.33 20.43 -4.51
CA CYS A 470 9.66 20.77 -4.02
C CYS A 470 10.78 19.87 -4.59
N ILE A 471 10.49 18.77 -5.27
CA ILE A 471 11.52 17.88 -5.84
C ILE A 471 12.35 18.64 -6.86
N ASP A 472 13.69 18.65 -6.65
CA ASP A 472 14.67 19.37 -7.46
C ASP A 472 15.74 18.45 -8.08
N HIS A 473 15.86 17.21 -7.60
CA HIS A 473 16.82 16.22 -8.08
C HIS A 473 16.18 14.88 -8.35
N ARG A 474 16.80 14.07 -9.24
CA ARG A 474 16.31 12.72 -9.55
C ARG A 474 17.45 11.74 -9.70
N LEU A 475 17.32 10.59 -9.02
CA LEU A 475 18.17 9.42 -9.23
C LEU A 475 17.31 8.29 -9.81
N THR A 476 17.73 7.73 -10.95
CA THR A 476 17.06 6.59 -11.57
C THR A 476 17.96 5.38 -11.48
N LEU A 477 17.48 4.33 -10.79
CA LEU A 477 18.16 3.04 -10.74
C LEU A 477 17.62 2.13 -11.86
N SER A 478 18.52 1.38 -12.48
CA SER A 478 18.21 0.32 -13.44
C SER A 478 18.40 -1.05 -12.79
N ARG A 479 17.71 -2.09 -13.33
CA ARG A 479 18.05 -3.45 -12.96
C ARG A 479 19.46 -3.76 -13.45
N GLN A 480 20.24 -4.40 -12.58
CA GLN A 480 21.50 -5.02 -12.97
C GLN A 480 21.18 -6.46 -13.38
N ASP A 481 21.58 -6.84 -14.58
CA ASP A 481 21.40 -8.20 -15.15
C ASP A 481 22.34 -9.22 -14.47
#